data_960fa8e512935086d7931ecc89128beb
#
_entry.id   960fa8e512935086d7931ecc89128beb
#
_cell.length_a   1.000
_cell.length_b   1.000
_cell.length_c   1.000
_cell.angle_alpha   90.00
_cell.angle_beta   90.00
_cell.angle_gamma   90.00
#
_symmetry.space_group_name_H-M   'P 1'
#
loop_
_entity.id
_entity.type
_entity.pdbx_description
1 polymer ?
#
loop_
_entity_poly.entity_id
_entity_poly.type
_entity_poly.pdbx_seq_one_letter_code
_entity_poly.pdbx_strand_id
1 'polypeptide(L)'
;GWEDVCFLSLHGRDADLEGAVGVHKRVFILCGGSNALKEICERLLHAGLSQVRLTVGENLSLANERISEGTPETMREREVSGLTVVLAENPAAGRTLPRPLTHGLPDEAFLRGKTPMTKLEVRSVSLSKLALTENAVVYDVGAGTGSVSVECARLSSGIRVFSIERDPE
;
A
#
# COMPACT_ATOMS: atom_id res chain seq x y z
N GLY A 1 -13.49 18.43 6.76
CA GLY A 1 -14.70 18.00 6.03
C GLY A 1 -14.47 16.66 5.31
N TRP A 2 -15.46 16.17 4.64
CA TRP A 2 -15.40 14.92 3.87
C TRP A 2 -14.60 15.07 2.55
N GLU A 3 -14.26 16.27 2.16
CA GLU A 3 -13.50 16.61 0.94
C GLU A 3 -12.12 15.97 0.87
N ASP A 4 -11.52 15.68 2.05
CA ASP A 4 -10.19 15.06 2.14
C ASP A 4 -10.26 13.54 2.47
N VAL A 5 -11.39 12.89 2.20
CA VAL A 5 -11.59 11.47 2.48
C VAL A 5 -11.37 10.65 1.21
N CYS A 6 -10.45 9.70 1.26
CA CYS A 6 -10.33 8.65 0.26
C CYS A 6 -11.37 7.56 0.51
N PHE A 7 -12.12 7.15 -0.51
CA PHE A 7 -13.08 6.07 -0.42
C PHE A 7 -12.50 4.80 -1.02
N LEU A 8 -12.49 3.73 -0.24
CA LEU A 8 -11.97 2.43 -0.62
C LEU A 8 -13.05 1.35 -0.42
N SER A 9 -13.20 0.44 -1.36
CA SER A 9 -14.08 -0.71 -1.22
C SER A 9 -13.27 -1.99 -1.20
N LEU A 10 -13.39 -2.75 -0.12
CA LEU A 10 -12.88 -4.12 0.03
C LEU A 10 -14.01 -5.15 -0.09
N HIS A 11 -15.24 -4.72 -0.41
CA HIS A 11 -16.37 -5.61 -0.57
C HIS A 11 -16.26 -6.40 -1.88
N GLY A 12 -15.89 -7.66 -1.78
CA GLY A 12 -15.78 -8.57 -2.92
C GLY A 12 -14.65 -8.24 -3.92
N ARG A 13 -13.69 -7.42 -3.52
CA ARG A 13 -12.52 -7.07 -4.34
C ARG A 13 -11.30 -6.81 -3.47
N ASP A 14 -10.12 -7.03 -4.03
CA ASP A 14 -8.87 -6.56 -3.45
C ASP A 14 -8.59 -5.12 -3.88
N ALA A 15 -8.02 -4.33 -2.97
CA ALA A 15 -7.61 -2.96 -3.22
C ALA A 15 -6.38 -2.62 -2.36
N ASP A 16 -5.61 -1.61 -2.78
CA ASP A 16 -4.41 -1.14 -2.09
C ASP A 16 -4.78 -0.35 -0.81
N LEU A 17 -5.12 -1.09 0.24
CA LEU A 17 -5.46 -0.53 1.56
C LEU A 17 -4.26 0.20 2.16
N GLU A 18 -3.10 -0.43 2.14
CA GLU A 18 -1.88 0.04 2.77
C GLU A 18 -1.39 1.34 2.14
N GLY A 19 -1.38 1.38 0.80
CA GLY A 19 -1.04 2.58 0.05
C GLY A 19 -2.03 3.72 0.30
N ALA A 20 -3.33 3.43 0.28
CA ALA A 20 -4.36 4.43 0.54
C ALA A 20 -4.21 5.03 1.95
N VAL A 21 -4.09 4.20 2.99
CA VAL A 21 -3.95 4.66 4.39
C VAL A 21 -2.60 5.33 4.63
N GLY A 22 -1.54 4.92 3.92
CA GLY A 22 -0.23 5.55 4.00
C GLY A 22 -0.21 6.98 3.44
N VAL A 23 -1.00 7.25 2.42
CA VAL A 23 -1.01 8.52 1.68
C VAL A 23 -2.08 9.48 2.21
N HIS A 24 -3.28 9.00 2.50
CA HIS A 24 -4.42 9.82 2.88
C HIS A 24 -4.62 9.88 4.39
N LYS A 25 -4.89 11.08 4.92
CA LYS A 25 -5.18 11.28 6.35
C LYS A 25 -6.43 10.54 6.80
N ARG A 26 -7.40 10.37 5.89
CA ARG A 26 -8.66 9.67 6.15
C ARG A 26 -9.00 8.77 4.99
N VAL A 27 -9.29 7.53 5.30
CA VAL A 27 -9.76 6.53 4.33
C VAL A 27 -11.05 5.93 4.86
N PHE A 28 -12.13 6.07 4.11
CA PHE A 28 -13.40 5.44 4.41
C PHE A 28 -13.49 4.12 3.65
N ILE A 29 -13.64 3.02 4.39
CA ILE A 29 -13.53 1.66 3.87
C ILE A 29 -14.89 0.99 3.94
N LEU A 30 -15.43 0.59 2.79
CA LEU A 30 -16.57 -0.28 2.70
C LEU A 30 -16.12 -1.72 2.87
N CYS A 31 -16.59 -2.38 3.93
CA CYS A 31 -16.22 -3.74 4.27
C CYS A 31 -17.26 -4.74 3.79
N GLY A 32 -16.87 -6.00 3.64
CA GLY A 32 -17.76 -7.11 3.31
C GLY A 32 -17.40 -8.35 4.12
N GLY A 33 -18.38 -8.87 4.85
CA GLY A 33 -18.22 -10.08 5.66
C GLY A 33 -17.72 -9.85 7.09
N SER A 34 -17.89 -10.87 7.93
CA SER A 34 -17.59 -10.80 9.38
C SER A 34 -16.09 -10.72 9.70
N ASN A 35 -15.22 -11.18 8.79
CA ASN A 35 -13.78 -11.17 9.00
C ASN A 35 -13.07 -9.91 8.46
N ALA A 36 -13.81 -9.00 7.81
CA ALA A 36 -13.23 -7.86 7.13
C ALA A 36 -12.44 -6.93 8.06
N LEU A 37 -12.90 -6.70 9.29
CA LEU A 37 -12.19 -5.86 10.25
C LEU A 37 -10.84 -6.50 10.65
N LYS A 38 -10.83 -7.80 10.90
CA LYS A 38 -9.61 -8.55 11.24
C LYS A 38 -8.58 -8.45 10.11
N GLU A 39 -9.01 -8.68 8.88
CA GLU A 39 -8.15 -8.57 7.70
C GLU A 39 -7.56 -7.15 7.53
N ILE A 40 -8.38 -6.11 7.66
CA ILE A 40 -7.93 -4.71 7.63
C ILE A 40 -6.87 -4.48 8.71
N CYS A 41 -7.12 -4.91 9.94
CA CYS A 41 -6.18 -4.72 11.03
C CYS A 41 -4.85 -5.44 10.79
N GLU A 42 -4.87 -6.69 10.35
CA GLU A 42 -3.68 -7.48 10.04
C GLU A 42 -2.86 -6.84 8.92
N ARG A 43 -3.49 -6.40 7.84
CA ARG A 43 -2.84 -5.70 6.74
C ARG A 43 -2.17 -4.40 7.20
N LEU A 44 -2.86 -3.60 7.99
CA LEU A 44 -2.30 -2.34 8.53
C LEU A 44 -1.12 -2.60 9.48
N LEU A 45 -1.19 -3.64 10.32
CA LEU A 45 -0.09 -4.03 11.21
C LEU A 45 1.15 -4.50 10.43
N HIS A 46 0.96 -5.34 9.42
CA HIS A 46 2.05 -5.79 8.54
C HIS A 46 2.72 -4.63 7.78
N ALA A 47 1.94 -3.60 7.43
CA ALA A 47 2.47 -2.40 6.79
C ALA A 47 3.12 -1.39 7.77
N GLY A 48 3.21 -1.72 9.07
CA GLY A 48 3.77 -0.82 10.08
C GLY A 48 2.89 0.37 10.43
N LEU A 49 1.58 0.29 10.15
CA LEU A 49 0.58 1.33 10.36
C LEU A 49 -0.20 1.14 11.68
N SER A 50 0.47 0.69 12.74
CA SER A 50 -0.12 0.38 14.04
C SER A 50 -0.73 1.60 14.75
N GLN A 51 -0.27 2.81 14.44
CA GLN A 51 -0.74 4.06 15.04
C GLN A 51 -2.01 4.64 14.39
N VAL A 52 -2.53 3.99 13.34
CA VAL A 52 -3.76 4.41 12.67
C VAL A 52 -4.94 4.26 13.64
N ARG A 53 -5.78 5.29 13.73
CA ARG A 53 -7.03 5.23 14.48
C ARG A 53 -8.12 4.65 13.57
N LEU A 54 -8.83 3.67 14.05
CA LEU A 54 -9.98 3.06 13.38
C LEU A 54 -11.26 3.45 14.11
N THR A 55 -12.22 4.00 13.39
CA THR A 55 -13.61 4.14 13.83
C THR A 55 -14.44 3.14 13.04
N VAL A 56 -15.06 2.20 13.73
CA VAL A 56 -15.84 1.11 13.14
C VAL A 56 -17.31 1.38 13.39
N GLY A 57 -18.08 1.52 12.32
CA GLY A 57 -19.53 1.68 12.35
C GLY A 57 -20.21 0.40 11.91
N GLU A 58 -21.06 -0.14 12.77
CA GLU A 58 -21.85 -1.35 12.54
C GLU A 58 -23.32 -1.00 12.49
N ASN A 59 -24.03 -1.52 11.50
CA ASN A 59 -25.49 -1.35 11.35
C ASN A 59 -25.94 0.11 11.42
N LEU A 60 -25.17 1.03 10.82
CA LEU A 60 -25.44 2.46 10.89
C LEU A 60 -26.87 2.77 10.44
N SER A 61 -27.52 3.67 11.16
CA SER A 61 -28.94 4.06 10.97
C SER A 61 -29.97 2.98 11.29
N LEU A 62 -29.57 1.86 11.86
CA LEU A 62 -30.49 0.82 12.35
C LEU A 62 -30.64 0.88 13.89
N ALA A 63 -31.63 0.21 14.42
CA ALA A 63 -31.89 0.20 15.87
C ALA A 63 -30.77 -0.41 16.71
N ASN A 64 -29.94 -1.24 16.09
CA ASN A 64 -28.75 -1.88 16.68
C ASN A 64 -27.44 -1.26 16.20
N GLU A 65 -27.47 0.03 15.85
CA GLU A 65 -26.25 0.79 15.50
C GLU A 65 -25.22 0.72 16.61
N ARG A 66 -23.97 0.53 16.23
CA ARG A 66 -22.85 0.53 17.17
C ARG A 66 -21.64 1.20 16.52
N ILE A 67 -21.02 2.13 17.24
CA ILE A 67 -19.77 2.78 16.85
C ILE A 67 -18.71 2.43 17.88
N SER A 68 -17.52 2.10 17.42
CA SER A 68 -16.39 1.79 18.29
C SER A 68 -15.10 2.33 17.69
N GLU A 69 -14.16 2.67 18.56
CA GLU A 69 -12.89 3.24 18.18
C GLU A 69 -11.72 2.45 18.77
N GLY A 70 -10.60 2.40 18.07
CA GLY A 70 -9.39 1.74 18.53
C GLY A 70 -8.26 1.85 17.52
N THR A 71 -7.21 1.08 17.75
CA THR A 71 -6.08 0.89 16.83
C THR A 71 -6.18 -0.47 16.15
N PRO A 72 -5.44 -0.74 15.07
CA PRO A 72 -5.41 -2.07 14.47
C PRO A 72 -5.12 -3.19 15.49
N GLU A 73 -4.24 -2.93 16.46
CA GLU A 73 -3.88 -3.89 17.51
C GLU A 73 -5.06 -4.23 18.42
N THR A 74 -5.82 -3.22 18.85
CA THR A 74 -6.94 -3.40 19.80
C THR A 74 -8.21 -3.90 19.13
N MET A 75 -8.34 -3.73 17.82
CA MET A 75 -9.55 -4.03 17.06
C MET A 75 -9.51 -5.37 16.31
N ARG A 76 -8.32 -5.95 16.12
CA ARG A 76 -8.16 -7.17 15.30
C ARG A 76 -8.92 -8.40 15.77
N GLU A 77 -9.12 -8.53 17.08
CA GLU A 77 -9.83 -9.67 17.69
C GLU A 77 -11.32 -9.37 17.89
N ARG A 78 -11.80 -8.22 17.44
CA ARG A 78 -13.19 -7.82 17.61
C ARG A 78 -14.06 -8.43 16.50
N GLU A 79 -15.11 -9.11 16.92
CA GLU A 79 -16.18 -9.55 16.02
C GLU A 79 -17.08 -8.37 15.65
N VAL A 80 -17.42 -8.27 14.38
CA VAL A 80 -18.29 -7.23 13.82
C VAL A 80 -19.41 -7.84 13.01
N SER A 81 -20.50 -7.09 12.85
CA SER A 81 -21.62 -7.49 12.01
C SER A 81 -21.25 -7.44 10.52
N GLY A 82 -22.07 -8.09 9.67
CA GLY A 82 -21.87 -8.08 8.21
C GLY A 82 -22.05 -6.69 7.56
N LEU A 83 -22.78 -5.78 8.22
CA LEU A 83 -22.98 -4.39 7.79
C LEU A 83 -22.01 -3.46 8.53
N THR A 84 -20.78 -3.44 8.09
CA THR A 84 -19.69 -2.71 8.74
C THR A 84 -18.97 -1.79 7.77
N VAL A 85 -18.66 -0.60 8.26
CA VAL A 85 -17.78 0.37 7.60
C VAL A 85 -16.66 0.76 8.56
N VAL A 86 -15.51 1.11 8.02
CA VAL A 86 -14.35 1.54 8.82
C VAL A 86 -13.85 2.88 8.30
N LEU A 87 -13.69 3.84 9.20
CA LEU A 87 -12.92 5.06 8.94
C LEU A 87 -11.53 4.88 9.55
N ALA A 88 -10.51 4.86 8.69
CA ALA A 88 -9.12 4.85 9.10
C ALA A 88 -8.55 6.28 9.08
N GLU A 89 -8.05 6.75 10.20
CA GLU A 89 -7.40 8.06 10.34
C GLU A 89 -5.91 7.86 10.62
N ASN A 90 -5.07 8.28 9.68
CA ASN A 90 -3.62 8.21 9.83
C ASN A 90 -3.04 9.61 10.07
N PRO A 91 -2.64 9.96 11.30
CA PRO A 91 -2.05 11.26 11.61
C PRO A 91 -0.67 11.45 10.94
N ALA A 92 -0.02 10.36 10.57
CA ALA A 92 1.27 10.36 9.88
C ALA A 92 1.14 10.30 8.34
N ALA A 93 -0.08 10.25 7.79
CA ALA A 93 -0.30 10.21 6.37
C ALA A 93 0.37 11.38 5.65
N GLY A 94 0.99 11.10 4.51
CA GLY A 94 1.73 12.10 3.75
C GLY A 94 3.03 12.57 4.42
N ARG A 95 3.40 12.06 5.59
CA ARG A 95 4.73 12.22 6.19
C ARG A 95 5.73 11.20 5.64
N THR A 96 5.49 10.70 4.45
CA THR A 96 6.55 9.97 3.75
C THR A 96 7.76 10.89 3.63
N LEU A 97 8.94 10.35 3.96
CA LEU A 97 10.21 11.00 3.58
C LEU A 97 10.05 11.52 2.15
N PRO A 98 10.55 12.73 1.84
CA PRO A 98 10.45 13.26 0.50
C PRO A 98 10.86 12.19 -0.50
N ARG A 99 9.89 11.65 -1.24
CA ARG A 99 10.20 10.69 -2.29
C ARG A 99 10.78 11.48 -3.45
N PRO A 100 11.94 11.09 -3.97
CA PRO A 100 12.35 11.62 -5.26
C PRO A 100 11.21 11.46 -6.25
N LEU A 101 10.87 12.52 -6.97
CA LEU A 101 9.81 12.50 -7.99
C LEU A 101 10.19 11.66 -9.22
N THR A 102 11.45 11.24 -9.28
CA THR A 102 12.01 10.47 -10.39
C THR A 102 12.74 9.23 -9.86
N HIS A 103 13.31 8.46 -10.77
CA HIS A 103 14.27 7.39 -10.48
C HIS A 103 15.61 7.95 -9.99
N GLY A 104 16.52 7.10 -9.54
CA GLY A 104 17.87 7.46 -9.07
C GLY A 104 18.08 7.14 -7.61
N LEU A 105 17.52 6.05 -7.11
CA LEU A 105 17.84 5.54 -5.78
C LEU A 105 19.31 5.17 -5.70
N PRO A 106 20.01 5.56 -4.61
CA PRO A 106 21.41 5.18 -4.41
C PRO A 106 21.54 3.66 -4.29
N ASP A 107 22.67 3.13 -4.66
CA ASP A 107 22.95 1.69 -4.68
C ASP A 107 22.77 1.06 -3.28
N GLU A 108 23.01 1.83 -2.24
CA GLU A 108 22.90 1.42 -0.82
C GLU A 108 21.45 1.24 -0.36
N ALA A 109 20.48 1.74 -1.13
CA ALA A 109 19.05 1.55 -0.86
C ALA A 109 18.58 0.12 -1.17
N PHE A 110 19.40 -0.69 -1.82
CA PHE A 110 19.07 -2.06 -2.22
C PHE A 110 19.84 -3.08 -1.40
N LEU A 111 19.18 -4.18 -1.04
CA LEU A 111 19.86 -5.34 -0.48
C LEU A 111 20.76 -5.95 -1.56
N ARG A 112 21.98 -6.28 -1.16
CA ARG A 112 22.94 -6.92 -2.06
C ARG A 112 23.18 -8.34 -1.62
N GLY A 113 22.88 -9.30 -2.50
CA GLY A 113 23.34 -10.66 -2.40
C GLY A 113 24.65 -10.85 -3.21
N LYS A 114 24.83 -12.04 -3.76
CA LYS A 114 25.94 -12.36 -4.67
C LYS A 114 25.67 -11.90 -6.10
N THR A 115 24.40 -11.68 -6.42
CA THR A 115 23.97 -11.29 -7.77
C THR A 115 24.43 -9.87 -8.10
N PRO A 116 25.04 -9.65 -9.28
CA PRO A 116 25.44 -8.33 -9.72
C PRO A 116 24.25 -7.38 -9.81
N MET A 117 24.41 -6.15 -9.33
CA MET A 117 23.41 -5.10 -9.39
C MET A 117 23.78 -4.05 -10.47
N THR A 118 22.80 -3.65 -11.26
CA THR A 118 22.94 -2.51 -12.19
C THR A 118 23.18 -1.24 -11.39
N LYS A 119 24.31 -0.57 -11.66
CA LYS A 119 24.74 0.64 -10.96
C LYS A 119 23.80 1.81 -11.22
N LEU A 120 23.74 2.76 -10.25
CA LEU A 120 22.87 3.92 -10.28
C LEU A 120 22.89 4.65 -11.63
N GLU A 121 24.05 4.94 -12.18
CA GLU A 121 24.21 5.72 -13.42
C GLU A 121 23.62 4.95 -14.62
N VAL A 122 23.93 3.66 -14.72
CA VAL A 122 23.42 2.80 -15.80
C VAL A 122 21.91 2.61 -15.64
N ARG A 123 21.45 2.36 -14.42
CA ARG A 123 20.03 2.21 -14.08
C ARG A 123 19.24 3.46 -14.45
N SER A 124 19.73 4.64 -14.06
CA SER A 124 19.09 5.93 -14.35
C SER A 124 18.96 6.20 -15.84
N VAL A 125 20.02 5.94 -16.61
CA VAL A 125 19.99 6.09 -18.06
C VAL A 125 19.03 5.11 -18.71
N SER A 126 19.01 3.85 -18.24
CA SER A 126 18.09 2.81 -18.74
C SER A 126 16.64 3.20 -18.53
N LEU A 127 16.28 3.63 -17.32
CA LEU A 127 14.90 4.06 -17.03
C LEU A 127 14.47 5.27 -17.86
N SER A 128 15.34 6.26 -18.02
CA SER A 128 15.08 7.41 -18.87
C SER A 128 14.81 7.01 -20.32
N LYS A 129 15.56 6.03 -20.84
CA LYS A 129 15.41 5.55 -22.23
C LYS A 129 14.16 4.66 -22.42
N LEU A 130 13.69 4.00 -21.37
CA LEU A 130 12.44 3.22 -21.42
C LEU A 130 11.21 4.09 -21.67
N ALA A 131 11.27 5.39 -21.31
CA ALA A 131 10.18 6.35 -21.50
C ALA A 131 8.81 5.80 -21.05
N LEU A 132 8.75 5.25 -19.85
CA LEU A 132 7.56 4.57 -19.33
C LEU A 132 6.40 5.54 -19.17
N THR A 133 5.21 5.08 -19.50
CA THR A 133 3.94 5.79 -19.27
C THR A 133 3.31 5.38 -17.94
N GLU A 134 2.32 6.14 -17.48
CA GLU A 134 1.67 5.95 -16.17
C GLU A 134 1.12 4.54 -15.91
N ASN A 135 0.72 3.81 -16.95
CA ASN A 135 0.12 2.48 -16.87
C ASN A 135 0.95 1.42 -17.60
N ALA A 136 2.25 1.63 -17.72
CA ALA A 136 3.13 0.71 -18.43
C ALA A 136 3.15 -0.68 -17.77
N VAL A 137 3.32 -1.70 -18.61
CA VAL A 137 3.61 -3.07 -18.17
C VAL A 137 5.05 -3.39 -18.53
N VAL A 138 5.86 -3.71 -17.52
CA VAL A 138 7.30 -3.93 -17.66
C VAL A 138 7.62 -5.38 -17.34
N TYR A 139 8.40 -6.01 -18.17
CA TYR A 139 9.00 -7.33 -17.91
C TYR A 139 10.52 -7.13 -17.75
N ASP A 140 11.02 -7.37 -16.54
CA ASP A 140 12.44 -7.32 -16.20
C ASP A 140 12.98 -8.76 -16.16
N VAL A 141 13.62 -9.18 -17.24
CA VAL A 141 14.12 -10.55 -17.42
C VAL A 141 15.60 -10.62 -17.04
N GLY A 142 15.90 -11.42 -16.02
CA GLY A 142 17.20 -11.42 -15.36
C GLY A 142 17.31 -10.27 -14.37
N ALA A 143 16.27 -10.10 -13.54
CA ALA A 143 16.10 -8.94 -12.67
C ALA A 143 17.22 -8.80 -11.61
N GLY A 144 17.94 -9.87 -11.30
CA GLY A 144 19.00 -9.89 -10.31
C GLY A 144 18.49 -9.39 -8.95
N THR A 145 19.06 -8.29 -8.46
CA THR A 145 18.62 -7.65 -7.21
C THR A 145 17.26 -6.96 -7.29
N GLY A 146 16.61 -6.96 -8.45
CA GLY A 146 15.36 -6.25 -8.69
C GLY A 146 15.47 -4.72 -8.68
N SER A 147 16.67 -4.16 -8.70
CA SER A 147 16.86 -2.71 -8.56
C SER A 147 16.21 -1.90 -9.69
N VAL A 148 16.24 -2.41 -10.92
CA VAL A 148 15.57 -1.79 -12.08
C VAL A 148 14.05 -1.90 -11.92
N SER A 149 13.56 -3.09 -11.57
CA SER A 149 12.14 -3.35 -11.31
C SER A 149 11.55 -2.40 -10.26
N VAL A 150 12.23 -2.26 -9.12
CA VAL A 150 11.80 -1.38 -8.02
C VAL A 150 11.70 0.07 -8.50
N GLU A 151 12.72 0.55 -9.21
CA GLU A 151 12.71 1.92 -9.72
C GLU A 151 11.61 2.15 -10.77
N CYS A 152 11.35 1.19 -11.66
CA CYS A 152 10.22 1.25 -12.61
C CYS A 152 8.88 1.36 -11.86
N ALA A 153 8.65 0.49 -10.88
CA ALA A 153 7.40 0.45 -10.11
C ALA A 153 7.17 1.75 -9.29
N ARG A 154 8.23 2.45 -8.92
CA ARG A 154 8.16 3.71 -8.15
C ARG A 154 7.73 4.92 -8.97
N LEU A 155 7.81 4.88 -10.30
CA LEU A 155 7.50 6.01 -11.16
C LEU A 155 6.00 6.34 -11.18
N SER A 156 5.13 5.33 -11.11
CA SER A 156 3.67 5.52 -11.08
C SER A 156 2.99 4.33 -10.40
N SER A 157 1.90 4.59 -9.68
CA SER A 157 1.06 3.55 -9.08
C SER A 157 0.33 2.67 -10.11
N GLY A 158 0.23 3.12 -11.36
CA GLY A 158 -0.37 2.35 -12.44
C GLY A 158 0.61 1.41 -13.15
N ILE A 159 1.92 1.56 -12.92
CA ILE A 159 2.93 0.68 -13.54
C ILE A 159 2.91 -0.69 -12.87
N ARG A 160 2.86 -1.73 -13.70
CA ARG A 160 2.99 -3.13 -13.29
C ARG A 160 4.31 -3.68 -13.76
N VAL A 161 5.09 -4.25 -12.84
CA VAL A 161 6.40 -4.82 -13.14
C VAL A 161 6.41 -6.31 -12.82
N PHE A 162 6.83 -7.10 -13.77
CA PHE A 162 7.05 -8.55 -13.63
C PHE A 162 8.56 -8.80 -13.65
N SER A 163 9.13 -9.05 -12.48
CA SER A 163 10.55 -9.39 -12.34
C SER A 163 10.74 -10.90 -12.46
N ILE A 164 11.59 -11.32 -13.38
CA ILE A 164 11.86 -12.71 -13.66
C ILE A 164 13.35 -12.96 -13.40
N GLU A 165 13.65 -13.78 -12.40
CA GLU A 165 15.00 -14.17 -12.05
C GLU A 165 15.09 -15.70 -11.96
N ARG A 166 16.18 -16.25 -12.44
CA ARG A 166 16.41 -17.70 -12.40
C ARG A 166 17.03 -18.14 -11.09
N ASP A 167 17.86 -17.31 -10.48
CA ASP A 167 18.54 -17.61 -9.23
C ASP A 167 17.62 -17.32 -8.04
N PRO A 168 17.37 -18.30 -7.15
CA PRO A 168 16.45 -18.16 -6.01
C PRO A 168 17.08 -17.48 -4.77
N GLU A 169 18.14 -16.67 -4.90
CA GLU A 169 18.78 -16.01 -3.75
C GLU A 169 17.86 -15.11 -2.94
#